data_a2e8afb83409aa216e1d41968b78d016
#
_entry.id   a2e8afb83409aa216e1d41968b78d016
#
_cell.length_a   1.000
_cell.length_b   1.000
_cell.length_c   1.000
_cell.angle_alpha   90.00
_cell.angle_beta   90.00
_cell.angle_gamma   90.00
#
_symmetry.space_group_name_H-M   'P 1'
#
loop_
_entity.id
_entity.type
_entity.pdbx_description
1 polymer ?
#
loop_
_entity_poly.entity_id
_entity_poly.type
_entity_poly.pdbx_seq_one_letter_code
_entity_poly.pdbx_strand_id
1 'polypeptide(L)'
;MTQIAIVYHSGYGHTRRMAQAVADGAAESAQVQQIEIDAEGNVPESAWATLLAADAIVFGSPTYMGSVSWQFKKFADATSKPWFSQQWKDKLAAGFTNSASMNGDKHSTLHYFMTLAMQHSMLWVGTGLMPSNSKAATRDDINYVASFAGAMAATPSDASVDEMVEGDLKTARLFGARVAQQAARLATR
;
A
#
# COMPACT_ATOMS: atom_id res chain seq x y z
N MET A 1 3.74 21.10 -3.56
CA MET A 1 2.84 20.25 -2.74
C MET A 1 3.32 18.82 -2.93
N THR A 2 3.45 18.05 -1.86
CA THR A 2 3.90 16.66 -1.89
C THR A 2 2.96 15.80 -2.76
N GLN A 3 3.52 14.92 -3.58
CA GLN A 3 2.80 14.05 -4.50
C GLN A 3 2.94 12.59 -4.08
N ILE A 4 1.82 11.90 -3.91
CA ILE A 4 1.76 10.49 -3.53
C ILE A 4 1.11 9.69 -4.66
N ALA A 5 1.78 8.67 -5.15
CA ALA A 5 1.21 7.69 -6.07
C ALA A 5 0.86 6.41 -5.29
N ILE A 6 -0.36 5.91 -5.46
CA ILE A 6 -0.79 4.62 -4.89
C ILE A 6 -1.03 3.68 -6.06
N VAL A 7 -0.16 2.70 -6.24
CA VAL A 7 -0.27 1.71 -7.32
C VAL A 7 -0.68 0.36 -6.73
N TYR A 8 -1.78 -0.21 -7.21
CA TYR A 8 -2.33 -1.42 -6.61
C TYR A 8 -3.09 -2.30 -7.62
N HIS A 9 -3.18 -3.60 -7.30
CA HIS A 9 -4.10 -4.53 -7.93
C HIS A 9 -5.21 -4.92 -6.94
N SER A 10 -6.42 -5.14 -7.44
CA SER A 10 -7.56 -5.60 -6.64
C SER A 10 -8.39 -6.64 -7.39
N GLY A 11 -8.39 -7.90 -6.92
CA GLY A 11 -9.17 -8.97 -7.55
C GLY A 11 -10.66 -8.95 -7.17
N TYR A 12 -10.97 -8.71 -5.91
CA TYR A 12 -12.36 -8.74 -5.36
C TYR A 12 -12.86 -7.38 -4.85
N GLY A 13 -12.12 -6.30 -5.05
CA GLY A 13 -12.50 -4.97 -4.59
C GLY A 13 -11.95 -4.57 -3.21
N HIS A 14 -11.63 -5.52 -2.33
CA HIS A 14 -11.17 -5.23 -0.97
C HIS A 14 -9.87 -4.42 -0.94
N THR A 15 -8.89 -4.76 -1.78
CA THR A 15 -7.64 -4.00 -1.90
C THR A 15 -7.87 -2.60 -2.44
N ARG A 16 -8.83 -2.43 -3.38
CA ARG A 16 -9.26 -1.09 -3.87
C ARG A 16 -9.85 -0.26 -2.72
N ARG A 17 -10.68 -0.86 -1.88
CA ARG A 17 -11.25 -0.17 -0.71
C ARG A 17 -10.17 0.26 0.28
N MET A 18 -9.14 -0.57 0.51
CA MET A 18 -7.98 -0.16 1.30
C MET A 18 -7.20 0.97 0.62
N ALA A 19 -6.97 0.89 -0.70
CA ALA A 19 -6.28 1.94 -1.46
C ALA A 19 -7.01 3.29 -1.31
N GLN A 20 -8.35 3.28 -1.34
CA GLN A 20 -9.15 4.47 -1.10
C GLN A 20 -8.93 5.01 0.32
N ALA A 21 -8.94 4.17 1.34
CA ALA A 21 -8.70 4.59 2.72
C ALA A 21 -7.28 5.18 2.91
N VAL A 22 -6.25 4.58 2.29
CA VAL A 22 -4.89 5.14 2.26
C VAL A 22 -4.87 6.49 1.55
N ALA A 23 -5.57 6.60 0.41
CA ALA A 23 -5.66 7.85 -0.35
C ALA A 23 -6.34 8.95 0.45
N ASP A 24 -7.46 8.65 1.12
CA ASP A 24 -8.20 9.60 1.96
C ASP A 24 -7.30 10.19 3.06
N GLY A 25 -6.51 9.35 3.73
CA GLY A 25 -5.57 9.80 4.74
C GLY A 25 -4.42 10.63 4.18
N ALA A 26 -3.84 10.21 3.06
CA ALA A 26 -2.75 10.95 2.43
C ALA A 26 -3.20 12.31 1.87
N ALA A 27 -4.44 12.39 1.36
CA ALA A 27 -5.03 13.60 0.78
C ALA A 27 -5.23 14.74 1.81
N GLU A 28 -5.19 14.45 3.10
CA GLU A 28 -5.24 15.48 4.14
C GLU A 28 -4.08 16.49 4.04
N SER A 29 -2.94 16.11 3.44
CA SER A 29 -1.74 16.95 3.36
C SER A 29 -0.93 16.82 2.07
N ALA A 30 -1.38 16.02 1.10
CA ALA A 30 -0.69 15.79 -0.18
C ALA A 30 -1.65 15.70 -1.36
N GLN A 31 -1.11 15.83 -2.57
CA GLN A 31 -1.83 15.42 -3.79
C GLN A 31 -1.67 13.92 -3.98
N VAL A 32 -2.79 13.22 -4.18
CA VAL A 32 -2.81 11.76 -4.30
C VAL A 32 -3.32 11.35 -5.66
N GLN A 33 -2.63 10.41 -6.30
CA GLN A 33 -3.08 9.75 -7.51
C GLN A 33 -3.13 8.25 -7.30
N GLN A 34 -4.27 7.64 -7.60
CA GLN A 34 -4.46 6.20 -7.54
C GLN A 34 -4.29 5.61 -8.94
N ILE A 35 -3.50 4.54 -9.03
CA ILE A 35 -3.20 3.79 -10.26
C ILE A 35 -3.61 2.35 -10.00
N GLU A 36 -4.71 1.94 -10.58
CA GLU A 36 -5.14 0.55 -10.52
C GLU A 36 -4.49 -0.26 -11.63
N ILE A 37 -3.87 -1.37 -11.26
CA ILE A 37 -3.36 -2.39 -12.17
C ILE A 37 -4.56 -3.20 -12.66
N ASP A 38 -4.76 -3.30 -13.96
CA ASP A 38 -5.91 -4.01 -14.54
C ASP A 38 -5.83 -5.54 -14.37
N ALA A 39 -6.86 -6.24 -14.82
CA ALA A 39 -6.96 -7.70 -14.71
C ALA A 39 -5.85 -8.42 -15.50
N GLU A 40 -5.28 -7.78 -16.52
CA GLU A 40 -4.18 -8.27 -17.33
C GLU A 40 -2.79 -7.86 -16.80
N GLY A 41 -2.74 -7.14 -15.68
CA GLY A 41 -1.51 -6.72 -15.01
C GLY A 41 -0.84 -5.50 -15.67
N ASN A 42 -1.59 -4.67 -16.38
CA ASN A 42 -1.09 -3.46 -17.00
C ASN A 42 -1.51 -2.21 -16.20
N VAL A 43 -0.80 -1.13 -16.41
CA VAL A 43 -1.17 0.23 -15.97
C VAL A 43 -1.32 1.13 -17.19
N PRO A 44 -2.14 2.21 -17.11
CA PRO A 44 -2.20 3.20 -18.17
C PRO A 44 -0.82 3.80 -18.45
N GLU A 45 -0.54 4.17 -19.69
CA GLU A 45 0.77 4.76 -20.05
C GLU A 45 1.08 6.03 -19.23
N SER A 46 0.06 6.83 -18.91
CA SER A 46 0.19 8.01 -18.05
C SER A 46 0.65 7.70 -16.62
N ALA A 47 0.47 6.46 -16.14
CA ALA A 47 0.90 6.05 -14.81
C ALA A 47 2.41 6.18 -14.60
N TRP A 48 3.21 5.96 -15.64
CA TRP A 48 4.67 6.06 -15.55
C TRP A 48 5.14 7.49 -15.25
N ALA A 49 4.50 8.48 -15.85
CA ALA A 49 4.77 9.89 -15.55
C ALA A 49 4.36 10.25 -14.11
N THR A 50 3.22 9.72 -13.64
CA THR A 50 2.76 9.91 -12.26
C THR A 50 3.74 9.29 -11.26
N LEU A 51 4.18 8.05 -11.47
CA LEU A 51 5.16 7.36 -10.62
C LEU A 51 6.53 8.07 -10.62
N LEU A 52 6.92 8.62 -11.76
CA LEU A 52 8.16 9.40 -11.86
C LEU A 52 8.07 10.70 -11.06
N ALA A 53 6.95 11.41 -11.10
CA ALA A 53 6.75 12.69 -10.41
C ALA A 53 6.50 12.55 -8.90
N ALA A 54 6.09 11.37 -8.43
CA ALA A 54 5.73 11.15 -7.03
C ALA A 54 6.93 11.28 -6.08
N ASP A 55 6.72 11.86 -4.90
CA ASP A 55 7.66 11.89 -3.77
C ASP A 55 7.61 10.57 -2.97
N ALA A 56 6.44 9.91 -2.98
CA ALA A 56 6.26 8.60 -2.39
C ALA A 56 5.40 7.70 -3.28
N ILE A 57 5.73 6.40 -3.31
CA ILE A 57 4.96 5.37 -4.01
C ILE A 57 4.46 4.35 -2.97
N VAL A 58 3.14 4.18 -2.89
CA VAL A 58 2.52 3.19 -2.01
C VAL A 58 2.08 1.99 -2.86
N PHE A 59 2.59 0.82 -2.52
CA PHE A 59 2.28 -0.43 -3.21
C PHE A 59 1.11 -1.15 -2.55
N GLY A 60 0.16 -1.65 -3.35
CA GLY A 60 -0.99 -2.41 -2.86
C GLY A 60 -1.24 -3.69 -3.67
N SER A 61 -1.44 -4.80 -2.99
CA SER A 61 -1.84 -6.07 -3.61
C SER A 61 -2.61 -6.91 -2.61
N PRO A 62 -3.59 -7.73 -3.05
CA PRO A 62 -4.04 -8.83 -2.20
C PRO A 62 -2.88 -9.80 -1.98
N THR A 63 -2.92 -10.53 -0.86
CA THR A 63 -2.04 -11.68 -0.66
C THR A 63 -2.69 -12.93 -1.25
N TYR A 64 -2.15 -13.42 -2.34
CA TYR A 64 -2.56 -14.67 -3.00
C TYR A 64 -1.42 -15.68 -2.94
N MET A 65 -1.71 -16.88 -2.42
CA MET A 65 -0.73 -17.95 -2.25
C MET A 65 0.59 -17.47 -1.61
N GLY A 66 0.45 -16.65 -0.56
CA GLY A 66 1.58 -16.17 0.25
C GLY A 66 2.44 -15.07 -0.41
N SER A 67 1.96 -14.39 -1.46
CA SER A 67 2.71 -13.31 -2.13
C SER A 67 1.77 -12.30 -2.78
N VAL A 68 2.34 -11.33 -3.49
CA VAL A 68 1.58 -10.41 -4.34
C VAL A 68 0.84 -11.17 -5.44
N SER A 69 -0.26 -10.61 -5.93
CA SER A 69 -0.94 -11.15 -7.13
C SER A 69 -0.01 -11.16 -8.35
N TRP A 70 -0.26 -12.06 -9.30
CA TRP A 70 0.54 -12.11 -10.52
C TRP A 70 0.44 -10.81 -11.34
N GLN A 71 -0.70 -10.11 -11.25
CA GLN A 71 -0.88 -8.81 -11.90
C GLN A 71 0.08 -7.77 -11.33
N PHE A 72 0.19 -7.71 -9.99
CA PHE A 72 1.17 -6.83 -9.36
C PHE A 72 2.60 -7.26 -9.70
N LYS A 73 2.88 -8.56 -9.77
CA LYS A 73 4.21 -9.06 -10.16
C LYS A 73 4.56 -8.64 -11.59
N LYS A 74 3.61 -8.71 -12.53
CA LYS A 74 3.82 -8.23 -13.91
C LYS A 74 4.14 -6.74 -13.94
N PHE A 75 3.38 -5.93 -13.20
CA PHE A 75 3.70 -4.50 -13.03
C PHE A 75 5.11 -4.31 -12.47
N ALA A 76 5.48 -5.04 -11.40
CA ALA A 76 6.82 -4.94 -10.82
C ALA A 76 7.93 -5.28 -11.82
N ASP A 77 7.75 -6.29 -12.66
CA ASP A 77 8.72 -6.63 -13.73
C ASP A 77 8.81 -5.54 -14.79
N ALA A 78 7.70 -4.87 -15.10
CA ALA A 78 7.69 -3.74 -16.03
C ALA A 78 8.44 -2.50 -15.49
N THR A 79 8.74 -2.43 -14.18
CA THR A 79 9.53 -1.34 -13.59
C THR A 79 11.04 -1.45 -13.88
N SER A 80 11.49 -2.43 -14.66
CA SER A 80 12.91 -2.64 -14.99
C SER A 80 13.55 -1.42 -15.66
N LYS A 81 12.82 -0.67 -16.49
CA LYS A 81 13.33 0.54 -17.15
C LYS A 81 13.57 1.69 -16.13
N PRO A 82 12.58 2.11 -15.30
CA PRO A 82 12.83 3.04 -14.20
C PRO A 82 13.92 2.57 -13.22
N TRP A 83 14.01 1.26 -12.97
CA TRP A 83 15.06 0.68 -12.13
C TRP A 83 16.46 0.92 -12.72
N PHE A 84 16.67 0.60 -13.97
CA PHE A 84 17.96 0.75 -14.65
C PHE A 84 18.46 2.20 -14.63
N SER A 85 17.57 3.17 -14.77
CA SER A 85 17.89 4.61 -14.74
C SER A 85 17.75 5.25 -13.35
N GLN A 86 17.55 4.44 -12.30
CA GLN A 86 17.46 4.88 -10.89
C GLN A 86 16.42 6.00 -10.66
N GLN A 87 15.30 5.97 -11.39
CA GLN A 87 14.31 7.06 -11.38
C GLN A 87 13.53 7.17 -10.05
N TRP A 88 13.48 6.08 -9.26
CA TRP A 88 12.78 6.06 -7.98
C TRP A 88 13.73 6.13 -6.77
N LYS A 89 15.03 6.27 -7.03
CA LYS A 89 16.03 6.39 -5.97
C LYS A 89 15.67 7.52 -5.01
N ASP A 90 15.81 7.24 -3.71
CA ASP A 90 15.55 8.15 -2.60
C ASP A 90 14.09 8.60 -2.41
N LYS A 91 13.13 8.13 -3.25
CA LYS A 91 11.70 8.30 -2.98
C LYS A 91 11.27 7.45 -1.79
N LEU A 92 10.20 7.85 -1.10
CA LEU A 92 9.58 6.98 -0.11
C LEU A 92 8.80 5.84 -0.77
N ALA A 93 8.86 4.67 -0.13
CA ALA A 93 8.03 3.53 -0.44
C ALA A 93 7.25 3.08 0.79
N ALA A 94 6.04 2.59 0.59
CA ALA A 94 5.19 2.04 1.63
C ALA A 94 4.30 0.95 1.01
N GLY A 95 3.59 0.16 1.83
CA GLY A 95 2.75 -0.90 1.26
C GLY A 95 1.58 -1.31 2.14
N PHE A 96 0.55 -1.85 1.50
CA PHE A 96 -0.63 -2.42 2.16
C PHE A 96 -1.11 -3.67 1.43
N THR A 97 -1.76 -4.55 2.18
CA THR A 97 -2.30 -5.80 1.64
C THR A 97 -3.54 -6.26 2.38
N ASN A 98 -4.37 -7.08 1.72
CA ASN A 98 -5.52 -7.76 2.29
C ASN A 98 -5.45 -9.26 1.99
N SER A 99 -5.96 -10.09 2.89
CA SER A 99 -6.24 -11.50 2.65
C SER A 99 -7.48 -11.93 3.41
N ALA A 100 -8.03 -13.10 3.07
CA ALA A 100 -9.23 -13.62 3.73
C ALA A 100 -9.00 -14.02 5.19
N SER A 101 -7.82 -14.52 5.52
CA SER A 101 -7.48 -14.99 6.86
C SER A 101 -6.76 -13.93 7.69
N MET A 102 -6.85 -14.03 9.02
CA MET A 102 -6.24 -13.08 9.94
C MET A 102 -4.72 -12.99 9.76
N ASN A 103 -4.01 -14.08 9.68
CA ASN A 103 -2.58 -14.13 9.36
C ASN A 103 -2.38 -14.07 7.84
N GLY A 104 -2.83 -15.14 7.12
CA GLY A 104 -2.82 -15.26 5.67
C GLY A 104 -1.47 -15.04 5.00
N ASP A 105 -0.37 -15.16 5.75
CA ASP A 105 1.01 -14.87 5.29
C ASP A 105 1.16 -13.48 4.65
N LYS A 106 0.33 -12.52 5.08
CA LYS A 106 0.32 -11.16 4.57
C LYS A 106 1.68 -10.46 4.68
N HIS A 107 2.49 -10.82 5.68
CA HIS A 107 3.83 -10.28 5.83
C HIS A 107 4.71 -10.58 4.63
N SER A 108 4.56 -11.75 3.99
CA SER A 108 5.30 -12.11 2.77
C SER A 108 5.04 -11.13 1.62
N THR A 109 3.80 -10.66 1.47
CA THR A 109 3.45 -9.62 0.49
C THR A 109 4.12 -8.28 0.82
N LEU A 110 4.10 -7.85 2.08
CA LEU A 110 4.81 -6.63 2.50
C LEU A 110 6.32 -6.76 2.34
N HIS A 111 6.88 -7.93 2.65
CA HIS A 111 8.30 -8.21 2.44
C HIS A 111 8.68 -8.14 0.96
N TYR A 112 7.81 -8.64 0.05
CA TYR A 112 8.01 -8.47 -1.38
C TYR A 112 8.07 -6.99 -1.78
N PHE A 113 7.15 -6.15 -1.27
CA PHE A 113 7.17 -4.71 -1.54
C PHE A 113 8.44 -4.04 -1.01
N MET A 114 8.89 -4.39 0.20
CA MET A 114 10.16 -3.90 0.74
C MET A 114 11.34 -4.28 -0.17
N THR A 115 11.38 -5.53 -0.65
CA THR A 115 12.42 -5.98 -1.58
C THR A 115 12.38 -5.19 -2.88
N LEU A 116 11.19 -4.97 -3.48
CA LEU A 116 11.01 -4.16 -4.67
C LEU A 116 11.49 -2.71 -4.43
N ALA A 117 11.11 -2.12 -3.31
CA ALA A 117 11.54 -0.78 -2.93
C ALA A 117 13.08 -0.69 -2.81
N MET A 118 13.72 -1.70 -2.18
CA MET A 118 15.19 -1.75 -2.06
C MET A 118 15.86 -1.93 -3.42
N GLN A 119 15.30 -2.71 -4.35
CA GLN A 119 15.79 -2.79 -5.72
C GLN A 119 15.80 -1.41 -6.40
N HIS A 120 14.81 -0.59 -6.14
CA HIS A 120 14.72 0.79 -6.66
C HIS A 120 15.47 1.83 -5.81
N SER A 121 16.22 1.41 -4.78
CA SER A 121 16.93 2.31 -3.86
C SER A 121 16.02 3.32 -3.13
N MET A 122 14.79 2.89 -2.82
CA MET A 122 13.79 3.69 -2.11
C MET A 122 13.94 3.55 -0.59
N LEU A 123 13.29 4.43 0.16
CA LEU A 123 13.24 4.44 1.63
C LEU A 123 11.88 3.92 2.11
N TRP A 124 11.87 2.87 2.94
CA TRP A 124 10.62 2.24 3.39
C TRP A 124 9.99 2.93 4.60
N VAL A 125 8.67 3.10 4.57
CA VAL A 125 7.85 3.67 5.65
C VAL A 125 6.87 2.62 6.17
N GLY A 126 6.99 2.24 7.44
CA GLY A 126 6.03 1.37 8.14
C GLY A 126 4.85 2.13 8.72
N THR A 127 3.90 1.41 9.34
CA THR A 127 2.64 1.97 9.86
C THR A 127 2.85 3.04 10.95
N GLY A 128 3.83 2.86 11.83
CA GLY A 128 4.04 3.75 12.98
C GLY A 128 2.87 3.75 13.98
N LEU A 129 2.04 2.73 13.96
CA LEU A 129 0.87 2.55 14.81
C LEU A 129 1.11 1.41 15.80
N MET A 130 0.81 1.65 17.08
CA MET A 130 0.79 0.58 18.08
C MET A 130 -0.40 -0.36 17.83
N PRO A 131 -0.26 -1.65 18.13
CA PRO A 131 -1.35 -2.60 17.96
C PRO A 131 -2.36 -2.47 19.10
N SER A 132 -3.64 -2.63 18.80
CA SER A 132 -4.69 -2.77 19.80
C SER A 132 -4.71 -4.22 20.32
N ASN A 133 -4.07 -4.46 21.48
CA ASN A 133 -3.80 -5.81 21.99
C ASN A 133 -4.27 -6.03 23.45
N SER A 134 -5.15 -5.18 23.98
CA SER A 134 -5.77 -5.40 25.28
C SER A 134 -6.87 -6.46 25.22
N LYS A 135 -7.28 -7.01 26.37
CA LYS A 135 -8.40 -7.95 26.42
C LYS A 135 -9.73 -7.37 25.92
N ALA A 136 -9.88 -6.04 26.01
CA ALA A 136 -11.07 -5.33 25.57
C ALA A 136 -11.01 -4.92 24.09
N ALA A 137 -9.85 -5.09 23.43
CA ALA A 137 -9.68 -4.71 22.03
C ALA A 137 -10.53 -5.56 21.11
N THR A 138 -11.07 -4.93 20.08
CA THR A 138 -11.93 -5.55 19.06
C THR A 138 -11.35 -5.33 17.67
N ARG A 139 -11.93 -5.98 16.68
CA ARG A 139 -11.55 -5.80 15.27
C ARG A 139 -11.74 -4.36 14.76
N ASP A 140 -12.57 -3.56 15.43
CA ASP A 140 -12.84 -2.17 15.04
C ASP A 140 -11.79 -1.19 15.58
N ASP A 141 -10.82 -1.68 16.36
CA ASP A 141 -9.72 -0.88 16.88
C ASP A 141 -8.57 -0.78 15.87
N ILE A 142 -7.77 0.29 16.02
CA ILE A 142 -6.66 0.60 15.12
C ILE A 142 -5.57 -0.47 15.24
N ASN A 143 -5.10 -0.92 14.09
CA ASN A 143 -3.99 -1.90 13.98
C ASN A 143 -4.21 -3.18 14.79
N TYR A 144 -5.46 -3.67 14.86
CA TYR A 144 -5.77 -4.92 15.55
C TYR A 144 -5.04 -6.13 14.92
N VAL A 145 -4.81 -6.10 13.61
CA VAL A 145 -4.01 -7.14 12.90
C VAL A 145 -2.53 -7.10 13.32
N ALA A 146 -2.10 -6.04 14.01
CA ALA A 146 -0.76 -5.87 14.57
C ALA A 146 0.36 -5.89 13.51
N SER A 147 0.20 -5.12 12.42
CA SER A 147 1.21 -4.96 11.39
C SER A 147 2.03 -3.68 11.58
N PHE A 148 3.35 -3.78 11.47
CA PHE A 148 4.28 -2.66 11.58
C PHE A 148 4.93 -2.33 10.23
N ALA A 149 5.15 -3.31 9.36
CA ALA A 149 5.83 -3.13 8.09
C ALA A 149 4.98 -2.37 7.05
N GLY A 150 3.65 -2.41 7.17
CA GLY A 150 2.69 -1.77 6.30
C GLY A 150 1.27 -2.06 6.76
N ALA A 151 0.26 -1.47 6.16
CA ALA A 151 -1.13 -1.71 6.57
C ALA A 151 -1.63 -3.07 6.08
N MET A 152 -2.31 -3.81 6.97
CA MET A 152 -2.94 -5.09 6.64
C MET A 152 -4.43 -5.04 6.96
N ALA A 153 -5.24 -5.67 6.12
CA ALA A 153 -6.64 -5.98 6.39
C ALA A 153 -6.90 -7.48 6.31
N ALA A 154 -7.94 -7.93 7.01
CA ALA A 154 -8.43 -9.31 6.91
C ALA A 154 -9.94 -9.26 6.61
N THR A 155 -10.30 -9.67 5.39
CA THR A 155 -11.67 -9.64 4.89
C THR A 155 -12.04 -11.01 4.36
N PRO A 156 -13.06 -11.70 4.92
CA PRO A 156 -13.49 -13.01 4.42
C PRO A 156 -13.74 -12.98 2.91
N SER A 157 -13.49 -14.11 2.23
CA SER A 157 -13.55 -14.18 0.76
C SER A 157 -14.97 -14.03 0.21
N ASP A 158 -15.98 -14.30 1.04
CA ASP A 158 -17.41 -14.18 0.76
C ASP A 158 -18.02 -12.87 1.27
N ALA A 159 -17.24 -12.03 1.94
CA ALA A 159 -17.68 -10.69 2.36
C ALA A 159 -17.67 -9.71 1.18
N SER A 160 -18.69 -8.86 1.13
CA SER A 160 -18.71 -7.71 0.22
C SER A 160 -17.67 -6.65 0.62
N VAL A 161 -17.43 -5.69 -0.26
CA VAL A 161 -16.53 -4.57 0.01
C VAL A 161 -17.00 -3.70 1.18
N ASP A 162 -18.33 -3.58 1.35
CA ASP A 162 -18.94 -2.77 2.42
C ASP A 162 -18.86 -3.45 3.80
N GLU A 163 -18.59 -4.74 3.84
CA GLU A 163 -18.41 -5.52 5.07
C GLU A 163 -16.96 -5.56 5.56
N MET A 164 -16.06 -4.82 4.93
CA MET A 164 -14.70 -4.68 5.44
C MET A 164 -14.68 -4.04 6.83
N VAL A 165 -13.83 -4.58 7.70
CA VAL A 165 -13.75 -4.14 9.10
C VAL A 165 -13.28 -2.69 9.19
N GLU A 166 -14.03 -1.88 9.93
CA GLU A 166 -13.76 -0.45 10.07
C GLU A 166 -12.38 -0.14 10.69
N GLY A 167 -11.93 -0.96 11.65
CA GLY A 167 -10.60 -0.82 12.25
C GLY A 167 -9.45 -0.97 11.24
N ASP A 168 -9.61 -1.86 10.25
CA ASP A 168 -8.62 -2.04 9.18
C ASP A 168 -8.60 -0.82 8.24
N LEU A 169 -9.77 -0.25 7.92
CA LEU A 169 -9.89 0.95 7.09
C LEU A 169 -9.37 2.21 7.81
N LYS A 170 -9.66 2.37 9.10
CA LYS A 170 -9.07 3.43 9.94
C LYS A 170 -7.55 3.33 9.98
N THR A 171 -7.03 2.12 10.16
CA THR A 171 -5.58 1.85 10.14
C THR A 171 -4.96 2.25 8.81
N ALA A 172 -5.60 1.88 7.69
CA ALA A 172 -5.14 2.24 6.34
C ALA A 172 -5.15 3.76 6.13
N ARG A 173 -6.18 4.48 6.60
CA ARG A 173 -6.25 5.96 6.54
C ARG A 173 -5.11 6.61 7.32
N LEU A 174 -4.90 6.23 8.58
CA LEU A 174 -3.81 6.76 9.41
C LEU A 174 -2.44 6.46 8.80
N PHE A 175 -2.29 5.29 8.20
CA PHE A 175 -1.08 4.94 7.47
C PHE A 175 -0.84 5.86 6.27
N GLY A 176 -1.87 6.15 5.47
CA GLY A 176 -1.79 7.10 4.35
C GLY A 176 -1.37 8.49 4.79
N ALA A 177 -1.99 9.01 5.86
CA ALA A 177 -1.61 10.31 6.46
C ALA A 177 -0.15 10.33 6.89
N ARG A 178 0.34 9.24 7.53
CA ARG A 178 1.75 9.12 7.92
C ARG A 178 2.69 9.15 6.71
N VAL A 179 2.38 8.42 5.64
CA VAL A 179 3.22 8.41 4.43
C VAL A 179 3.35 9.82 3.87
N ALA A 180 2.25 10.56 3.74
CA ALA A 180 2.27 11.94 3.26
C ALA A 180 3.09 12.87 4.15
N GLN A 181 2.96 12.75 5.48
CA GLN A 181 3.77 13.52 6.44
C GLN A 181 5.27 13.22 6.32
N GLN A 182 5.67 11.95 6.14
CA GLN A 182 7.08 11.60 5.98
C GLN A 182 7.63 12.10 4.64
N ALA A 183 6.84 12.01 3.56
CA ALA A 183 7.23 12.53 2.25
C ALA A 183 7.44 14.05 2.29
N ALA A 184 6.54 14.79 2.94
CA ALA A 184 6.70 16.24 3.11
C ALA A 184 7.98 16.61 3.89
N ARG A 185 8.35 15.84 4.92
CA ARG A 185 9.60 16.04 5.69
C ARG A 185 10.87 15.84 4.87
N LEU A 186 10.87 14.91 3.92
CA LEU A 186 12.01 14.69 3.04
C LEU A 186 12.12 15.75 1.96
N ALA A 187 11.00 16.21 1.42
CA ALA A 187 10.97 17.25 0.37
C ALA A 187 11.45 18.63 0.87
N THR A 188 11.46 18.87 2.18
CA THR A 188 11.89 20.15 2.78
C THR A 188 13.37 20.20 3.13
N ARG A 189 14.17 19.21 2.76
CA ARG A 189 15.62 19.18 2.92
C ARG A 189 16.29 19.40 1.56
#